data_072c250df5d2ec91e730185d429e5d7b
#
_entry.id   072c250df5d2ec91e730185d429e5d7b
#
_cell.length_a   1.000
_cell.length_b   1.000
_cell.length_c   1.000
_cell.angle_alpha   90.00
_cell.angle_beta   90.00
_cell.angle_gamma   90.00
#
_symmetry.space_group_name_H-M   'P 1'
#
loop_
_entity.id
_entity.type
_entity.pdbx_description
1 polymer ?
#
loop_
_entity_poly.entity_id
_entity_poly.type
_entity_poly.pdbx_seq_one_letter_code
_entity_poly.pdbx_strand_id
1 'polypeptide(L)'
;MDSDVNSKLCPTDNNTLTSPNYRIENVVMERTSQSPDVELEIQKEALNDPDVQPLSYNVSDNPPFGLSLILALQNVLLSFGMNLLVSVTIADLACAERNDPIRAKLFCTSIFVVGLTTVVQSLCGIRLPILQGVSGAFMAPLLSLKTAGVWSCDSTSDMEFVSTSANQTMIQNITMETRQEMVYYRVTQLQGSLIVSGLITEVFLGATGLLGYLVNLVGPITVCVTISSIGLSMYPIPIIYCSTFLPVSLCSVVLMVLCIMYLSRILVPIPTMQCNRKKSEQAAGKVKLPFFQIFPIFITVILMWAVCGVLTITGSLPDDPSEPSYRARTDTRGDLISLSPWFFFPYPGQFGPIRFNTAVFIGFISSYLSSNVESIGDYMIVSRATGTFPPPRHAINRGILTEGILGVVAGALGAGHATTSYSDNVVIIKLTQVASRSVMVLAGVICMLFAIIGKFGAVMASLPDPVIGGVTLVLFGLLVSIGLSSLQRVNLSSTRNLAVLGTSLYVGLVVSEWLKINKDLINTGNASLDQVIKLILGTQMFVAGLTSIILDNTVKGTKKERGMDAMTSFKTGCRNDVDKHQSVYDIPGLSKLQQKIRILRHIPFIQPYRPQ
;
A
#
# COMPACT_ATOMS: atom_id res chain seq x y z
N MET A 1 -55.48 -24.48 6.64
CA MET A 1 -56.16 -23.69 5.58
C MET A 1 -55.11 -22.68 5.19
N ASP A 2 -54.35 -23.06 4.29
CA ASP A 2 -54.15 -22.75 2.87
C ASP A 2 -53.42 -21.43 2.72
N SER A 3 -52.27 -21.44 2.32
CA SER A 3 -51.48 -21.91 1.15
C SER A 3 -51.25 -20.76 0.16
N ASP A 4 -50.14 -20.82 -0.46
CA ASP A 4 -49.72 -20.20 -1.69
C ASP A 4 -49.03 -18.83 -1.65
N VAL A 5 -47.72 -18.96 -1.68
CA VAL A 5 -46.81 -17.89 -2.11
C VAL A 5 -46.30 -18.22 -3.52
N ASN A 6 -46.82 -17.47 -4.46
CA ASN A 6 -46.49 -17.52 -5.88
C ASN A 6 -45.02 -17.15 -6.17
N SER A 7 -44.35 -18.06 -6.84
CA SER A 7 -43.16 -17.83 -7.64
C SER A 7 -43.55 -17.03 -8.90
N LYS A 8 -43.00 -15.82 -9.08
CA LYS A 8 -43.10 -15.11 -10.37
C LYS A 8 -41.75 -15.19 -11.10
N LEU A 9 -41.83 -15.89 -12.24
CA LEU A 9 -40.83 -15.93 -13.31
C LEU A 9 -40.72 -14.55 -14.00
N CYS A 10 -39.49 -14.22 -14.45
CA CYS A 10 -39.25 -13.11 -15.37
C CYS A 10 -39.74 -13.45 -16.77
N PRO A 11 -40.41 -12.54 -17.47
CA PRO A 11 -40.72 -12.70 -18.89
C PRO A 11 -39.57 -12.19 -19.77
N THR A 12 -39.18 -13.00 -20.75
CA THR A 12 -38.46 -12.58 -21.96
C THR A 12 -39.49 -12.05 -22.95
N ASP A 13 -39.31 -10.82 -23.48
CA ASP A 13 -39.54 -10.60 -24.90
C ASP A 13 -39.11 -9.20 -25.38
N ASN A 14 -38.67 -9.21 -26.65
CA ASN A 14 -38.21 -8.10 -27.48
C ASN A 14 -39.38 -7.14 -27.90
N ASN A 15 -39.11 -5.85 -28.03
CA ASN A 15 -39.18 -5.09 -29.29
C ASN A 15 -39.33 -3.57 -29.13
N THR A 16 -38.44 -2.87 -29.85
CA THR A 16 -38.65 -1.66 -30.68
C THR A 16 -39.11 -0.31 -30.11
N LEU A 17 -38.18 0.67 -30.23
CA LEU A 17 -38.28 2.03 -30.79
C LEU A 17 -39.33 3.03 -30.28
N THR A 18 -38.89 4.15 -29.76
CA THR A 18 -38.98 5.53 -30.27
C THR A 18 -38.82 6.55 -29.16
N SER A 19 -38.05 7.61 -29.42
CA SER A 19 -37.94 8.80 -28.58
C SER A 19 -39.25 9.64 -28.59
N PRO A 20 -39.54 10.37 -27.53
CA PRO A 20 -39.50 11.83 -27.66
C PRO A 20 -39.08 12.63 -26.39
N ASN A 21 -38.64 13.85 -26.67
CA ASN A 21 -38.43 15.00 -25.79
C ASN A 21 -39.36 15.11 -24.58
N TYR A 22 -38.78 15.40 -23.39
CA TYR A 22 -39.58 15.96 -22.31
C TYR A 22 -38.97 17.21 -21.66
N ARG A 23 -39.86 18.18 -21.56
CA ARG A 23 -39.77 19.51 -20.96
C ARG A 23 -39.70 19.41 -19.44
N ILE A 24 -38.95 20.31 -18.83
CA ILE A 24 -38.81 20.47 -17.37
C ILE A 24 -40.10 21.13 -16.84
N GLU A 25 -40.77 20.49 -15.91
CA GLU A 25 -41.69 21.12 -14.97
C GLU A 25 -41.50 20.56 -13.54
N ASN A 26 -41.55 21.50 -12.59
CA ASN A 26 -41.43 21.28 -11.16
C ASN A 26 -42.49 20.33 -10.60
N VAL A 27 -42.09 19.31 -9.83
CA VAL A 27 -43.01 18.55 -8.98
C VAL A 27 -42.38 18.33 -7.59
N VAL A 28 -43.20 18.68 -6.64
CA VAL A 28 -43.10 18.62 -5.18
C VAL A 28 -42.77 17.23 -4.67
N MET A 29 -42.04 17.19 -3.54
CA MET A 29 -41.70 15.98 -2.77
C MET A 29 -42.91 15.08 -2.54
N GLU A 30 -42.87 13.89 -3.09
CA GLU A 30 -43.59 12.73 -2.58
C GLU A 30 -42.64 11.55 -2.50
N ARG A 31 -42.65 10.86 -1.36
CA ARG A 31 -41.94 9.60 -1.13
C ARG A 31 -42.55 8.55 -2.08
N THR A 32 -41.90 8.32 -3.21
CA THR A 32 -42.23 7.21 -4.10
C THR A 32 -41.11 6.19 -4.11
N SER A 33 -41.49 4.96 -3.78
CA SER A 33 -40.72 3.74 -4.02
C SER A 33 -40.28 3.73 -5.48
N GLN A 34 -38.96 3.80 -5.72
CA GLN A 34 -38.39 3.65 -7.05
C GLN A 34 -38.74 2.26 -7.60
N SER A 35 -39.17 2.20 -8.84
CA SER A 35 -39.55 0.97 -9.53
C SER A 35 -38.31 0.07 -9.77
N PRO A 36 -38.47 -1.27 -9.76
CA PRO A 36 -37.39 -2.23 -9.99
C PRO A 36 -36.66 -2.05 -11.33
N ASP A 37 -37.29 -1.41 -12.30
CA ASP A 37 -36.76 -1.24 -13.65
C ASP A 37 -35.64 -0.18 -13.73
N VAL A 38 -35.73 0.89 -12.92
CA VAL A 38 -34.68 1.94 -12.87
C VAL A 38 -33.40 1.39 -12.24
N GLU A 39 -33.52 0.48 -11.30
CA GLU A 39 -32.37 -0.15 -10.64
C GLU A 39 -31.70 -1.20 -11.54
N LEU A 40 -32.47 -1.87 -12.39
CA LEU A 40 -31.94 -2.79 -13.40
C LEU A 40 -31.18 -2.03 -14.51
N GLU A 41 -31.59 -0.83 -14.86
CA GLU A 41 -30.89 0.05 -15.82
C GLU A 41 -29.55 0.56 -15.21
N ILE A 42 -29.54 0.99 -13.96
CA ILE A 42 -28.31 1.41 -13.26
C ILE A 42 -27.33 0.25 -13.11
N GLN A 43 -27.83 -0.98 -12.91
CA GLN A 43 -26.98 -2.18 -12.90
C GLN A 43 -26.42 -2.53 -14.27
N LYS A 44 -27.22 -2.40 -15.34
CA LYS A 44 -26.75 -2.58 -16.71
C LYS A 44 -25.73 -1.51 -17.10
N GLU A 45 -25.89 -0.27 -16.66
CA GLU A 45 -24.88 0.77 -16.84
C GLU A 45 -23.60 0.50 -16.07
N ALA A 46 -23.66 -0.05 -14.86
CA ALA A 46 -22.47 -0.41 -14.08
C ALA A 46 -21.74 -1.65 -14.63
N LEU A 47 -22.46 -2.57 -15.27
CA LEU A 47 -21.89 -3.74 -15.98
C LEU A 47 -21.45 -3.41 -17.43
N ASN A 48 -22.03 -2.37 -18.02
CA ASN A 48 -21.68 -1.84 -19.35
C ASN A 48 -20.68 -0.67 -19.25
N ASP A 49 -19.97 -0.51 -18.13
CA ASP A 49 -18.84 0.42 -18.03
C ASP A 49 -17.82 0.01 -19.12
N PRO A 50 -17.57 0.84 -20.16
CA PRO A 50 -16.68 0.49 -21.26
C PRO A 50 -15.24 0.20 -20.82
N ASP A 51 -14.90 0.50 -19.56
CA ASP A 51 -13.60 0.20 -18.95
C ASP A 51 -13.51 -1.21 -18.34
N VAL A 52 -14.61 -1.97 -18.25
CA VAL A 52 -14.61 -3.35 -17.73
C VAL A 52 -14.45 -4.33 -18.90
N GLN A 53 -13.22 -4.66 -19.24
CA GLN A 53 -12.95 -5.72 -20.20
C GLN A 53 -13.27 -7.11 -19.60
N PRO A 54 -13.77 -8.06 -20.41
CA PRO A 54 -14.07 -9.41 -19.92
C PRO A 54 -12.79 -10.08 -19.41
N LEU A 55 -12.85 -10.56 -18.16
CA LEU A 55 -11.71 -11.23 -17.54
C LEU A 55 -11.56 -12.66 -18.09
N SER A 56 -10.31 -13.04 -18.37
CA SER A 56 -9.96 -14.42 -18.75
C SER A 56 -10.03 -15.37 -17.55
N TYR A 57 -9.70 -14.87 -16.35
CA TYR A 57 -9.77 -15.59 -15.09
C TYR A 57 -10.34 -14.69 -14.00
N ASN A 58 -11.42 -15.15 -13.37
CA ASN A 58 -12.08 -14.46 -12.26
C ASN A 58 -11.35 -14.68 -10.93
N VAL A 59 -11.82 -13.98 -9.88
CA VAL A 59 -11.21 -13.99 -8.54
C VAL A 59 -11.06 -15.39 -7.94
N SER A 60 -11.98 -16.31 -8.25
CA SER A 60 -11.98 -17.68 -7.71
C SER A 60 -11.34 -18.71 -8.63
N ASP A 61 -10.96 -18.33 -9.85
CA ASP A 61 -10.40 -19.23 -10.84
C ASP A 61 -8.91 -19.47 -10.59
N ASN A 62 -8.41 -20.64 -11.00
CA ASN A 62 -7.00 -20.99 -10.90
C ASN A 62 -6.39 -21.06 -12.30
N PRO A 63 -5.58 -20.06 -12.69
CA PRO A 63 -4.83 -20.09 -13.94
C PRO A 63 -3.81 -21.24 -13.96
N PRO A 64 -3.33 -21.66 -15.15
CA PRO A 64 -2.24 -22.63 -15.27
C PRO A 64 -1.01 -22.20 -14.47
N PHE A 65 -0.30 -23.14 -13.86
CA PHE A 65 0.83 -22.85 -12.94
C PHE A 65 1.90 -21.96 -13.58
N GLY A 66 2.27 -22.18 -14.86
CA GLY A 66 3.26 -21.36 -15.55
C GLY A 66 2.84 -19.89 -15.68
N LEU A 67 1.56 -19.63 -16.02
CA LEU A 67 1.01 -18.26 -16.06
C LEU A 67 0.95 -17.66 -14.66
N SER A 68 0.48 -18.43 -13.68
CA SER A 68 0.42 -17.99 -12.27
C SER A 68 1.80 -17.63 -11.74
N LEU A 69 2.85 -18.39 -12.09
CA LEU A 69 4.22 -18.14 -11.66
C LEU A 69 4.78 -16.83 -12.24
N ILE A 70 4.56 -16.60 -13.55
CA ILE A 70 5.02 -15.37 -14.21
C ILE A 70 4.34 -14.15 -13.61
N LEU A 71 3.02 -14.19 -13.42
CA LEU A 71 2.25 -13.09 -12.84
C LEU A 71 2.56 -12.90 -11.35
N ALA A 72 2.78 -13.98 -10.61
CA ALA A 72 3.21 -13.90 -9.21
C ALA A 72 4.58 -13.25 -9.09
N LEU A 73 5.56 -13.68 -9.88
CA LEU A 73 6.90 -13.08 -9.89
C LEU A 73 6.85 -11.59 -10.24
N GLN A 74 6.00 -11.22 -11.20
CA GLN A 74 5.77 -9.82 -11.54
C GLN A 74 5.28 -8.99 -10.35
N ASN A 75 4.27 -9.48 -9.61
CA ASN A 75 3.75 -8.79 -8.41
C ASN A 75 4.82 -8.70 -7.31
N VAL A 76 5.65 -9.73 -7.15
CA VAL A 76 6.80 -9.72 -6.24
C VAL A 76 7.79 -8.60 -6.60
N LEU A 77 8.15 -8.49 -7.88
CA LEU A 77 9.07 -7.45 -8.35
C LEU A 77 8.49 -6.03 -8.21
N LEU A 78 7.17 -5.88 -8.37
CA LEU A 78 6.48 -4.61 -8.12
C LEU A 78 6.64 -4.17 -6.65
N SER A 79 6.56 -5.10 -5.70
CA SER A 79 6.68 -4.78 -4.28
C SER A 79 8.10 -4.41 -3.84
N PHE A 80 9.14 -4.85 -4.56
CA PHE A 80 10.53 -4.68 -4.13
C PHE A 80 10.96 -3.23 -4.00
N GLY A 81 10.53 -2.35 -4.91
CA GLY A 81 10.93 -0.94 -4.92
C GLY A 81 10.60 -0.22 -3.62
N MET A 82 9.35 -0.30 -3.18
CA MET A 82 8.91 0.33 -1.94
C MET A 82 9.46 -0.37 -0.69
N ASN A 83 9.56 -1.71 -0.70
CA ASN A 83 10.18 -2.45 0.40
C ASN A 83 11.63 -2.07 0.63
N LEU A 84 12.40 -1.95 -0.46
CA LEU A 84 13.80 -1.53 -0.39
C LEU A 84 13.92 -0.12 0.18
N LEU A 85 13.14 0.81 -0.38
CA LEU A 85 13.15 2.20 0.05
C LEU A 85 12.85 2.35 1.53
N VAL A 86 11.77 1.73 2.01
CA VAL A 86 11.35 1.85 3.41
C VAL A 86 12.37 1.22 4.33
N SER A 87 12.89 0.04 3.99
CA SER A 87 13.89 -0.66 4.82
C SER A 87 15.19 0.15 4.93
N VAL A 88 15.67 0.73 3.82
CA VAL A 88 16.87 1.57 3.81
C VAL A 88 16.62 2.85 4.61
N THR A 89 15.46 3.48 4.46
CA THR A 89 15.11 4.71 5.20
C THR A 89 14.97 4.46 6.70
N ILE A 90 14.38 3.32 7.12
CA ILE A 90 14.33 2.93 8.54
C ILE A 90 15.73 2.73 9.10
N ALA A 91 16.62 2.07 8.34
CA ALA A 91 18.00 1.89 8.75
C ALA A 91 18.74 3.24 8.90
N ASP A 92 18.53 4.17 7.96
CA ASP A 92 19.11 5.52 8.02
C ASP A 92 18.57 6.33 9.20
N LEU A 93 17.27 6.20 9.53
CA LEU A 93 16.65 6.84 10.69
C LEU A 93 17.13 6.24 12.02
N ALA A 94 17.42 4.93 12.02
CA ALA A 94 18.04 4.27 13.17
C ALA A 94 19.53 4.58 13.30
N CYS A 95 20.14 5.31 12.34
CA CYS A 95 21.55 5.65 12.26
C CYS A 95 22.47 4.44 11.97
N ALA A 96 21.96 3.41 11.29
CA ALA A 96 22.74 2.28 10.87
C ALA A 96 23.80 2.68 9.83
N GLU A 97 25.02 2.18 9.98
CA GLU A 97 26.06 2.37 8.98
C GLU A 97 25.68 1.71 7.64
N ARG A 98 26.34 2.14 6.56
CA ARG A 98 26.03 1.64 5.22
C ARG A 98 26.34 0.16 5.04
N ASN A 99 27.39 -0.32 5.70
CA ASN A 99 27.82 -1.72 5.67
C ASN A 99 27.22 -2.56 6.80
N ASP A 100 26.29 -1.99 7.60
CA ASP A 100 25.69 -2.72 8.71
C ASP A 100 24.73 -3.81 8.17
N PRO A 101 24.94 -5.09 8.55
CA PRO A 101 24.06 -6.20 8.17
C PRO A 101 22.59 -6.02 8.58
N ILE A 102 22.29 -5.10 9.50
CA ILE A 102 20.91 -4.80 9.90
C ILE A 102 20.06 -4.32 8.73
N ARG A 103 20.67 -3.65 7.72
CA ARG A 103 19.98 -3.20 6.50
C ARG A 103 19.39 -4.36 5.71
N ALA A 104 20.18 -5.41 5.53
CA ALA A 104 19.74 -6.63 4.87
C ALA A 104 18.67 -7.36 5.70
N LYS A 105 18.82 -7.42 7.03
CA LYS A 105 17.86 -8.03 7.94
C LYS A 105 16.51 -7.28 7.91
N LEU A 106 16.51 -5.95 7.93
CA LEU A 106 15.30 -5.13 7.84
C LEU A 106 14.58 -5.35 6.51
N PHE A 107 15.32 -5.38 5.39
CA PHE A 107 14.74 -5.66 4.09
C PHE A 107 14.12 -7.07 3.99
N CYS A 108 14.85 -8.09 4.44
CA CYS A 108 14.34 -9.46 4.49
C CYS A 108 13.09 -9.56 5.38
N THR A 109 13.11 -8.93 6.56
CA THR A 109 11.95 -8.93 7.47
C THR A 109 10.75 -8.23 6.82
N SER A 110 10.97 -7.10 6.15
CA SER A 110 9.95 -6.35 5.42
C SER A 110 9.28 -7.22 4.34
N ILE A 111 10.06 -7.84 3.45
CA ILE A 111 9.51 -8.70 2.38
C ILE A 111 8.84 -9.94 2.94
N PHE A 112 9.34 -10.52 4.04
CA PHE A 112 8.68 -11.65 4.70
C PHE A 112 7.28 -11.27 5.19
N VAL A 113 7.16 -10.14 5.87
CA VAL A 113 5.88 -9.61 6.36
C VAL A 113 4.93 -9.30 5.21
N VAL A 114 5.40 -8.66 4.15
CA VAL A 114 4.61 -8.39 2.94
C VAL A 114 4.08 -9.68 2.32
N GLY A 115 4.94 -10.70 2.19
CA GLY A 115 4.55 -12.02 1.69
C GLY A 115 3.49 -12.68 2.56
N LEU A 116 3.72 -12.72 3.88
CA LEU A 116 2.80 -13.30 4.85
C LEU A 116 1.44 -12.59 4.82
N THR A 117 1.44 -11.25 4.81
CA THR A 117 0.20 -10.47 4.80
C THR A 117 -0.56 -10.66 3.49
N THR A 118 0.13 -10.73 2.35
CA THR A 118 -0.50 -10.98 1.04
C THR A 118 -1.21 -12.34 1.02
N VAL A 119 -0.57 -13.40 1.55
CA VAL A 119 -1.17 -14.73 1.64
C VAL A 119 -2.41 -14.71 2.53
N VAL A 120 -2.29 -14.20 3.75
CA VAL A 120 -3.38 -14.21 4.74
C VAL A 120 -4.53 -13.32 4.27
N GLN A 121 -4.24 -12.15 3.70
CA GLN A 121 -5.25 -11.22 3.21
C GLN A 121 -6.04 -11.81 2.03
N SER A 122 -5.36 -12.50 1.11
CA SER A 122 -6.00 -13.16 -0.04
C SER A 122 -6.84 -14.37 0.36
N LEU A 123 -6.46 -15.12 1.41
CA LEU A 123 -7.15 -16.34 1.85
C LEU A 123 -8.25 -16.05 2.89
N CYS A 124 -7.94 -15.25 3.91
CA CYS A 124 -8.76 -15.08 5.10
C CYS A 124 -9.26 -13.64 5.30
N GLY A 125 -8.52 -12.62 4.82
CA GLY A 125 -8.85 -11.20 4.98
C GLY A 125 -9.96 -10.75 4.03
N ILE A 126 -9.67 -9.73 3.21
CA ILE A 126 -10.64 -9.18 2.25
C ILE A 126 -11.01 -10.18 1.15
N ARG A 127 -10.13 -11.12 0.83
CA ARG A 127 -10.29 -12.16 -0.19
C ARG A 127 -10.40 -11.64 -1.64
N LEU A 128 -9.84 -10.49 -1.91
CA LEU A 128 -9.61 -9.98 -3.26
C LEU A 128 -8.19 -10.34 -3.74
N PRO A 129 -7.93 -10.34 -5.06
CA PRO A 129 -6.59 -10.48 -5.61
C PRO A 129 -5.81 -9.18 -5.42
N ILE A 130 -5.42 -8.88 -4.19
CA ILE A 130 -4.73 -7.66 -3.80
C ILE A 130 -3.35 -7.99 -3.24
N LEU A 131 -2.35 -7.24 -3.70
CA LEU A 131 -1.00 -7.32 -3.14
C LEU A 131 -0.94 -6.48 -1.87
N GLN A 132 -0.26 -6.97 -0.87
CA GLN A 132 0.08 -6.18 0.31
C GLN A 132 1.47 -5.60 0.14
N GLY A 133 1.68 -4.39 0.63
CA GLY A 133 2.97 -3.73 0.53
C GLY A 133 3.22 -2.77 1.68
N VAL A 134 4.37 -2.14 1.67
CA VAL A 134 4.76 -1.17 2.69
C VAL A 134 4.13 0.18 2.39
N SER A 135 3.30 0.72 3.28
CA SER A 135 2.74 2.05 3.09
C SER A 135 3.75 3.16 3.39
N GLY A 136 3.82 4.15 2.50
CA GLY A 136 4.53 5.40 2.75
C GLY A 136 4.00 6.16 3.98
N ALA A 137 2.78 5.86 4.41
CA ALA A 137 2.18 6.42 5.60
C ALA A 137 3.02 6.20 6.86
N PHE A 138 3.70 5.04 6.98
CA PHE A 138 4.56 4.75 8.13
C PHE A 138 5.88 5.51 8.10
N MET A 139 6.29 6.02 6.95
CA MET A 139 7.53 6.78 6.80
C MET A 139 7.38 8.24 7.19
N ALA A 140 6.21 8.85 6.94
CA ALA A 140 5.98 10.27 7.18
C ALA A 140 6.24 10.69 8.64
N PRO A 141 5.70 10.02 9.68
CA PRO A 141 6.00 10.39 11.07
C PRO A 141 7.46 10.11 11.45
N LEU A 142 8.10 9.10 10.89
CA LEU A 142 9.51 8.83 11.15
C LEU A 142 10.42 9.93 10.58
N LEU A 143 10.11 10.41 9.37
CA LEU A 143 10.79 11.58 8.80
C LEU A 143 10.54 12.85 9.63
N SER A 144 9.32 13.01 10.16
CA SER A 144 8.97 14.13 11.03
C SER A 144 9.78 14.10 12.35
N LEU A 145 10.01 12.92 12.93
CA LEU A 145 10.89 12.76 14.11
C LEU A 145 12.33 13.20 13.84
N LYS A 146 12.87 12.85 12.65
CA LYS A 146 14.20 13.29 12.23
C LYS A 146 14.25 14.80 12.02
N THR A 147 13.29 15.37 11.31
CA THR A 147 13.25 16.81 11.03
C THR A 147 12.99 17.64 12.28
N ALA A 148 12.27 17.10 13.27
CA ALA A 148 12.05 17.72 14.57
C ALA A 148 13.28 17.63 15.52
N GLY A 149 14.36 16.94 15.11
CA GLY A 149 15.57 16.79 15.91
C GLY A 149 15.44 15.78 17.07
N VAL A 150 14.33 15.04 17.15
CA VAL A 150 14.12 14.01 18.20
C VAL A 150 15.05 12.82 17.99
N TRP A 151 15.34 12.50 16.71
CA TRP A 151 16.30 11.45 16.31
C TRP A 151 17.37 12.08 15.41
N SER A 152 18.46 12.58 16.03
CA SER A 152 19.65 13.03 15.32
C SER A 152 20.67 11.88 15.23
N CYS A 153 21.47 11.88 14.17
CA CYS A 153 22.57 10.93 14.02
C CYS A 153 23.95 11.60 14.26
N ASP A 154 23.94 12.87 14.63
CA ASP A 154 25.15 13.63 14.91
C ASP A 154 25.68 13.29 16.30
N SER A 155 26.89 12.82 16.33
CA SER A 155 27.55 12.12 17.44
C SER A 155 27.89 12.98 18.67
N THR A 156 27.46 14.23 18.76
CA THR A 156 27.93 15.14 19.81
C THR A 156 26.95 15.33 20.98
N SER A 157 25.66 15.07 20.78
CA SER A 157 24.67 15.30 21.86
C SER A 157 24.35 14.05 22.69
N ASP A 158 24.57 12.84 22.15
CA ASP A 158 24.28 11.59 22.87
C ASP A 158 25.54 10.98 23.53
N MET A 159 26.74 11.57 23.31
CA MET A 159 28.03 11.11 23.86
C MET A 159 28.38 11.68 25.26
N GLU A 160 27.52 12.48 25.84
CA GLU A 160 27.81 13.10 27.16
C GLU A 160 27.80 12.09 28.32
N PHE A 161 27.49 10.82 28.07
CA PHE A 161 27.40 9.79 29.12
C PHE A 161 28.62 8.88 29.27
N VAL A 162 29.62 8.89 28.36
CA VAL A 162 30.77 7.97 28.40
C VAL A 162 32.09 8.66 28.03
N SER A 163 32.44 9.77 28.65
CA SER A 163 33.78 10.32 28.47
C SER A 163 34.53 10.45 29.78
N THR A 164 35.20 9.36 30.19
CA THR A 164 36.37 9.45 31.03
C THR A 164 37.35 8.32 30.67
N SER A 165 38.46 8.70 30.04
CA SER A 165 39.71 7.96 29.91
C SER A 165 39.77 6.72 29.01
N ALA A 166 40.06 6.86 27.71
CA ALA A 166 40.60 5.76 26.90
C ALA A 166 41.38 6.24 25.65
N ASN A 167 42.41 5.49 25.23
CA ASN A 167 43.27 5.71 24.08
C ASN A 167 42.50 5.68 22.74
N GLN A 168 42.95 6.43 21.71
CA GLN A 168 42.26 6.65 20.44
C GLN A 168 41.76 5.38 19.72
N THR A 169 42.48 4.26 19.81
CA THR A 169 42.05 2.98 19.19
C THR A 169 40.93 2.30 19.97
N MET A 170 40.88 2.46 21.29
CA MET A 170 39.76 2.02 22.12
C MET A 170 38.50 2.91 21.90
N ILE A 171 38.68 4.20 21.67
CA ILE A 171 37.59 5.15 21.41
C ILE A 171 36.87 4.75 20.11
N GLN A 172 37.55 4.34 19.05
CA GLN A 172 36.91 3.89 17.81
C GLN A 172 36.07 2.61 18.00
N ASN A 173 36.59 1.64 18.75
CA ASN A 173 35.82 0.41 19.02
C ASN A 173 34.64 0.63 19.96
N ILE A 174 34.78 1.47 20.98
CA ILE A 174 33.71 1.83 21.90
C ILE A 174 32.63 2.66 21.16
N THR A 175 33.01 3.55 20.24
CA THR A 175 32.05 4.31 19.44
C THR A 175 31.26 3.44 18.45
N MET A 176 31.89 2.43 17.87
CA MET A 176 31.23 1.45 16.98
C MET A 176 30.20 0.59 17.75
N GLU A 177 30.59 0.05 18.89
CA GLU A 177 29.72 -0.80 19.74
C GLU A 177 28.53 0.02 20.30
N THR A 178 28.78 1.22 20.78
CA THR A 178 27.75 2.15 21.27
C THR A 178 26.77 2.56 20.15
N ARG A 179 27.26 2.75 18.92
CA ARG A 179 26.43 3.07 17.76
C ARG A 179 25.53 1.92 17.36
N GLN A 180 26.06 0.70 17.34
CA GLN A 180 25.28 -0.49 17.05
C GLN A 180 24.18 -0.72 18.10
N GLU A 181 24.48 -0.55 19.38
CA GLU A 181 23.49 -0.60 20.45
C GLU A 181 22.38 0.45 20.27
N MET A 182 22.72 1.68 19.85
CA MET A 182 21.76 2.74 19.57
C MET A 182 20.83 2.37 18.40
N VAL A 183 21.37 1.75 17.34
CA VAL A 183 20.56 1.28 16.20
C VAL A 183 19.54 0.25 16.66
N TYR A 184 19.99 -0.77 17.40
CA TYR A 184 19.10 -1.80 17.97
C TYR A 184 18.07 -1.18 18.93
N TYR A 185 18.49 -0.25 19.77
CA TYR A 185 17.59 0.48 20.69
C TYR A 185 16.46 1.19 19.93
N ARG A 186 16.77 1.94 18.86
CA ARG A 186 15.77 2.64 18.05
C ARG A 186 14.84 1.68 17.33
N VAL A 187 15.37 0.60 16.75
CA VAL A 187 14.54 -0.43 16.09
C VAL A 187 13.58 -1.07 17.10
N THR A 188 14.02 -1.37 18.32
CA THR A 188 13.14 -1.94 19.37
C THR A 188 12.07 -0.97 19.85
N GLN A 189 12.32 0.34 19.81
CA GLN A 189 11.29 1.37 20.06
C GLN A 189 10.24 1.41 18.94
N LEU A 190 10.65 1.23 17.66
CA LEU A 190 9.70 1.08 16.56
C LEU A 190 8.81 -0.14 16.76
N GLN A 191 9.38 -1.27 17.18
CA GLN A 191 8.64 -2.52 17.41
C GLN A 191 7.49 -2.35 18.38
N GLY A 192 7.77 -1.89 19.61
CA GLY A 192 6.74 -1.75 20.63
C GLY A 192 5.69 -0.70 20.29
N SER A 193 6.11 0.41 19.71
CA SER A 193 5.19 1.45 19.29
C SER A 193 4.26 0.99 18.16
N LEU A 194 4.78 0.19 17.21
CA LEU A 194 4.00 -0.37 16.11
C LEU A 194 2.97 -1.41 16.60
N ILE A 195 3.37 -2.29 17.52
CA ILE A 195 2.48 -3.28 18.13
C ILE A 195 1.30 -2.61 18.84
N VAL A 196 1.59 -1.67 19.73
CA VAL A 196 0.53 -1.04 20.54
C VAL A 196 -0.39 -0.18 19.68
N SER A 197 0.14 0.57 18.72
CA SER A 197 -0.68 1.39 17.79
C SER A 197 -1.55 0.50 16.90
N GLY A 198 -1.04 -0.61 16.38
CA GLY A 198 -1.81 -1.56 15.57
C GLY A 198 -2.96 -2.21 16.35
N LEU A 199 -2.72 -2.59 17.61
CA LEU A 199 -3.76 -3.14 18.49
C LEU A 199 -4.89 -2.13 18.74
N ILE A 200 -4.55 -0.87 19.02
CA ILE A 200 -5.53 0.17 19.36
C ILE A 200 -6.30 0.65 18.13
N THR A 201 -5.66 0.70 16.97
CA THR A 201 -6.28 1.20 15.75
C THR A 201 -6.93 0.06 14.94
N GLU A 202 -6.19 -0.64 14.12
CA GLU A 202 -6.74 -1.58 13.13
C GLU A 202 -7.38 -2.81 13.77
N VAL A 203 -6.74 -3.40 14.80
CA VAL A 203 -7.30 -4.58 15.45
C VAL A 203 -8.59 -4.21 16.18
N PHE A 204 -8.59 -3.12 16.95
CA PHE A 204 -9.79 -2.69 17.67
C PHE A 204 -10.90 -2.25 16.72
N LEU A 205 -10.62 -1.40 15.71
CA LEU A 205 -11.61 -0.92 14.76
C LEU A 205 -12.20 -2.04 13.90
N GLY A 206 -11.34 -2.97 13.43
CA GLY A 206 -11.76 -4.12 12.64
C GLY A 206 -12.59 -5.12 13.45
N ALA A 207 -12.17 -5.43 14.69
CA ALA A 207 -12.86 -6.38 15.57
C ALA A 207 -14.22 -5.85 16.06
N THR A 208 -14.32 -4.57 16.40
CA THR A 208 -15.59 -3.94 16.83
C THR A 208 -16.55 -3.66 15.70
N GLY A 209 -16.06 -3.65 14.44
CA GLY A 209 -16.85 -3.29 13.28
C GLY A 209 -17.10 -1.78 13.13
N LEU A 210 -16.49 -0.95 13.97
CA LEU A 210 -16.61 0.50 13.95
C LEU A 210 -16.14 1.08 12.62
N LEU A 211 -15.17 0.43 11.99
CA LEU A 211 -14.68 0.82 10.67
C LEU A 211 -15.77 0.79 9.60
N GLY A 212 -16.68 -0.18 9.65
CA GLY A 212 -17.83 -0.24 8.74
C GLY A 212 -18.76 0.98 8.79
N TYR A 213 -18.72 1.76 9.89
CA TYR A 213 -19.38 3.07 9.98
C TYR A 213 -18.48 4.19 9.47
N LEU A 214 -17.17 4.14 9.75
CA LEU A 214 -16.21 5.13 9.27
C LEU A 214 -16.11 5.16 7.75
N VAL A 215 -16.29 4.03 7.07
CA VAL A 215 -16.35 3.95 5.60
C VAL A 215 -17.38 4.92 5.00
N ASN A 216 -18.47 5.22 5.71
CA ASN A 216 -19.46 6.18 5.22
C ASN A 216 -18.95 7.64 5.25
N LEU A 217 -17.92 7.93 6.04
CA LEU A 217 -17.29 9.26 6.14
C LEU A 217 -16.16 9.43 5.11
N VAL A 218 -15.62 8.33 4.61
CA VAL A 218 -14.49 8.33 3.67
C VAL A 218 -15.04 8.28 2.24
N GLY A 219 -15.09 9.45 1.59
CA GLY A 219 -15.46 9.56 0.19
C GLY A 219 -14.24 9.48 -0.75
N PRO A 220 -14.48 9.38 -2.08
CA PRO A 220 -13.40 9.35 -3.07
C PRO A 220 -12.48 10.57 -3.01
N ILE A 221 -12.98 11.75 -2.62
CA ILE A 221 -12.17 12.96 -2.42
C ILE A 221 -11.20 12.76 -1.25
N THR A 222 -11.68 12.20 -0.14
CA THR A 222 -10.83 11.92 1.03
C THR A 222 -9.74 10.89 0.70
N VAL A 223 -10.09 9.82 -0.03
CA VAL A 223 -9.12 8.82 -0.51
C VAL A 223 -8.05 9.48 -1.39
N CYS A 224 -8.48 10.30 -2.36
CA CYS A 224 -7.56 11.05 -3.21
C CYS A 224 -6.60 11.93 -2.40
N VAL A 225 -7.13 12.74 -1.50
CA VAL A 225 -6.33 13.67 -0.67
C VAL A 225 -5.33 12.90 0.18
N THR A 226 -5.75 11.82 0.83
CA THR A 226 -4.87 11.04 1.72
C THR A 226 -3.73 10.38 0.94
N ILE A 227 -4.05 9.61 -0.13
CA ILE A 227 -3.04 8.89 -0.92
C ILE A 227 -2.10 9.87 -1.63
N SER A 228 -2.64 10.92 -2.26
CA SER A 228 -1.80 11.92 -2.93
C SER A 228 -0.88 12.66 -1.93
N SER A 229 -1.36 12.94 -0.72
CA SER A 229 -0.54 13.57 0.33
C SER A 229 0.56 12.64 0.84
N ILE A 230 0.35 11.31 0.85
CA ILE A 230 1.43 10.36 1.16
C ILE A 230 2.56 10.52 0.13
N GLY A 231 2.22 10.44 -1.17
CA GLY A 231 3.22 10.60 -2.23
C GLY A 231 3.95 11.94 -2.18
N LEU A 232 3.21 13.03 -1.97
CA LEU A 232 3.77 14.37 -1.87
C LEU A 232 4.65 14.56 -0.63
N SER A 233 4.30 13.96 0.52
CA SER A 233 5.09 14.10 1.76
C SER A 233 6.46 13.41 1.69
N MET A 234 6.62 12.47 0.75
CA MET A 234 7.86 11.70 0.56
C MET A 234 8.92 12.42 -0.31
N TYR A 235 8.67 13.66 -0.76
CA TYR A 235 9.61 14.41 -1.62
C TYR A 235 11.04 14.55 -1.05
N PRO A 236 11.30 14.58 0.27
CA PRO A 236 12.67 14.71 0.76
C PRO A 236 13.54 13.49 0.41
N ILE A 237 12.93 12.32 0.29
CA ILE A 237 13.67 11.06 0.05
C ILE A 237 14.38 11.08 -1.32
N PRO A 238 13.69 11.26 -2.47
CA PRO A 238 14.38 11.34 -3.74
C PRO A 238 15.38 12.51 -3.80
N ILE A 239 15.14 13.62 -3.11
CA ILE A 239 16.12 14.72 -3.06
C ILE A 239 17.42 14.25 -2.42
N ILE A 240 17.36 13.58 -1.26
CA ILE A 240 18.56 13.08 -0.55
C ILE A 240 19.35 12.08 -1.41
N TYR A 241 18.67 11.12 -2.04
CA TYR A 241 19.33 10.07 -2.81
C TYR A 241 19.78 10.56 -4.20
N CYS A 242 19.00 11.39 -4.89
CA CYS A 242 19.40 11.94 -6.20
C CYS A 242 20.56 12.92 -6.10
N SER A 243 20.68 13.67 -5.01
CA SER A 243 21.76 14.63 -4.81
C SER A 243 23.14 13.97 -4.69
N THR A 244 23.20 12.65 -4.45
CA THR A 244 24.45 11.93 -4.35
C THR A 244 25.22 11.88 -5.67
N PHE A 245 24.53 11.63 -6.80
CA PHE A 245 25.11 11.68 -8.13
C PHE A 245 24.02 11.91 -9.19
N LEU A 246 23.78 13.17 -9.51
CA LEU A 246 22.67 13.62 -10.35
C LEU A 246 22.61 12.97 -11.74
N PRO A 247 23.73 12.74 -12.49
CA PRO A 247 23.66 12.15 -13.82
C PRO A 247 23.02 10.75 -13.82
N VAL A 248 23.43 9.86 -12.90
CA VAL A 248 22.87 8.51 -12.79
C VAL A 248 21.41 8.56 -12.36
N SER A 249 21.07 9.46 -11.43
CA SER A 249 19.68 9.62 -10.99
C SER A 249 18.77 10.08 -12.13
N LEU A 250 19.17 11.07 -12.91
CA LEU A 250 18.41 11.54 -14.08
C LEU A 250 18.27 10.43 -15.15
N CYS A 251 19.33 9.69 -15.43
CA CYS A 251 19.26 8.55 -16.34
C CYS A 251 18.28 7.48 -15.82
N SER A 252 18.25 7.23 -14.51
CA SER A 252 17.29 6.30 -13.89
C SER A 252 15.84 6.78 -14.06
N VAL A 253 15.57 8.07 -13.84
CA VAL A 253 14.25 8.68 -14.07
C VAL A 253 13.84 8.56 -15.53
N VAL A 254 14.71 8.97 -16.46
CA VAL A 254 14.42 8.92 -17.90
C VAL A 254 14.15 7.51 -18.36
N LEU A 255 14.98 6.54 -17.95
CA LEU A 255 14.81 5.14 -18.30
C LEU A 255 13.49 4.57 -17.79
N MET A 256 13.13 4.87 -16.54
CA MET A 256 11.88 4.40 -15.95
C MET A 256 10.65 5.01 -16.65
N VAL A 257 10.69 6.32 -16.95
CA VAL A 257 9.63 7.01 -17.70
C VAL A 257 9.52 6.44 -19.12
N LEU A 258 10.65 6.18 -19.80
CA LEU A 258 10.66 5.53 -21.11
C LEU A 258 10.00 4.15 -21.05
N CYS A 259 10.32 3.32 -20.05
CA CYS A 259 9.71 2.01 -19.89
C CYS A 259 8.20 2.10 -19.66
N ILE A 260 7.73 3.00 -18.79
CA ILE A 260 6.32 3.12 -18.42
C ILE A 260 5.48 3.74 -19.54
N MET A 261 5.97 4.81 -20.18
CA MET A 261 5.15 5.62 -21.08
C MET A 261 5.38 5.30 -22.57
N TYR A 262 6.64 5.14 -22.98
CA TYR A 262 6.99 5.01 -24.42
C TYR A 262 7.10 3.55 -24.85
N LEU A 263 7.75 2.70 -24.06
CA LEU A 263 7.95 1.29 -24.37
C LEU A 263 6.77 0.40 -23.97
N SER A 264 5.76 0.96 -23.31
CA SER A 264 4.55 0.25 -22.86
C SER A 264 3.77 -0.43 -23.99
N ARG A 265 3.88 0.09 -25.22
CA ARG A 265 3.22 -0.45 -26.42
C ARG A 265 3.95 -1.65 -27.05
N ILE A 266 5.17 -1.93 -26.62
CA ILE A 266 5.96 -3.04 -27.13
C ILE A 266 5.52 -4.34 -26.44
N LEU A 267 4.83 -5.17 -27.21
CA LEU A 267 4.35 -6.45 -26.74
C LEU A 267 5.40 -7.55 -27.00
N VAL A 268 5.94 -8.13 -25.93
CA VAL A 268 6.91 -9.23 -26.01
C VAL A 268 6.16 -10.57 -25.93
N PRO A 269 6.35 -11.47 -26.90
CA PRO A 269 5.74 -12.79 -26.87
C PRO A 269 6.45 -13.68 -25.83
N ILE A 270 5.72 -14.11 -24.80
CA ILE A 270 6.25 -15.00 -23.76
C ILE A 270 5.78 -16.43 -24.06
N PRO A 271 6.68 -17.44 -24.07
CA PRO A 271 6.30 -18.83 -24.23
C PRO A 271 5.57 -19.32 -22.97
N THR A 272 4.28 -19.58 -23.06
CA THR A 272 3.53 -20.21 -21.99
C THR A 272 3.74 -21.72 -22.02
N MET A 273 4.37 -22.29 -21.00
CA MET A 273 4.40 -23.73 -20.80
C MET A 273 2.99 -24.21 -20.43
N GLN A 274 2.24 -24.66 -21.45
CA GLN A 274 0.97 -25.33 -21.25
C GLN A 274 1.21 -26.78 -20.83
N CYS A 275 1.06 -27.04 -19.55
CA CYS A 275 0.94 -28.41 -19.02
C CYS A 275 -0.57 -28.70 -18.78
N ASN A 276 -1.21 -29.30 -19.73
CA ASN A 276 -2.53 -29.92 -19.81
C ASN A 276 -3.51 -29.28 -20.81
N ARG A 277 -3.53 -29.94 -21.95
CA ARG A 277 -4.51 -29.76 -23.02
C ARG A 277 -5.79 -30.54 -22.70
N LYS A 278 -6.86 -29.87 -22.26
CA LYS A 278 -8.24 -30.30 -22.60
C LYS A 278 -9.11 -29.08 -22.80
N LYS A 279 -9.53 -28.88 -24.06
CA LYS A 279 -10.55 -27.95 -24.58
C LYS A 279 -10.20 -26.45 -24.61
N SER A 280 -9.50 -26.01 -25.65
CA SER A 280 -9.94 -24.93 -26.53
C SER A 280 -8.94 -24.83 -27.69
N GLU A 281 -9.35 -25.21 -28.88
CA GLU A 281 -8.54 -25.22 -30.10
C GLU A 281 -8.23 -23.83 -30.69
N GLN A 282 -8.55 -22.75 -29.98
CA GLN A 282 -8.36 -21.37 -30.48
C GLN A 282 -7.32 -20.51 -29.77
N ALA A 283 -6.58 -21.02 -28.79
CA ALA A 283 -5.58 -20.20 -28.04
C ALA A 283 -4.18 -20.83 -28.00
N ALA A 284 -3.70 -21.34 -29.13
CA ALA A 284 -2.26 -21.64 -29.32
C ALA A 284 -1.47 -20.37 -29.70
N GLY A 285 -1.83 -19.21 -29.15
CA GLY A 285 -1.16 -17.93 -29.35
C GLY A 285 -0.17 -17.67 -28.23
N LYS A 286 1.06 -17.30 -28.59
CA LYS A 286 2.03 -16.71 -27.67
C LYS A 286 1.35 -15.55 -26.94
N VAL A 287 1.24 -15.58 -25.61
CA VAL A 287 0.70 -14.47 -24.83
C VAL A 287 1.64 -13.28 -25.00
N LYS A 288 1.15 -12.21 -25.60
CA LYS A 288 1.91 -10.97 -25.78
C LYS A 288 1.69 -10.09 -24.57
N LEU A 289 2.74 -9.85 -23.78
CA LEU A 289 2.68 -8.97 -22.62
C LEU A 289 3.49 -7.69 -22.84
N PRO A 290 3.03 -6.53 -22.33
CA PRO A 290 3.78 -5.27 -22.37
C PRO A 290 4.93 -5.31 -21.34
N PHE A 291 5.99 -6.04 -21.66
CA PHE A 291 7.10 -6.36 -20.77
C PHE A 291 7.71 -5.13 -20.09
N PHE A 292 7.94 -4.05 -20.83
CA PHE A 292 8.55 -2.84 -20.30
C PHE A 292 7.63 -2.10 -19.30
N GLN A 293 6.31 -2.14 -19.52
CA GLN A 293 5.35 -1.54 -18.59
C GLN A 293 5.18 -2.38 -17.32
N ILE A 294 5.38 -3.68 -17.44
CA ILE A 294 5.23 -4.64 -16.35
C ILE A 294 6.44 -4.62 -15.41
N PHE A 295 7.67 -4.47 -15.97
CA PHE A 295 8.93 -4.56 -15.23
C PHE A 295 9.77 -3.27 -15.24
N PRO A 296 9.21 -2.06 -15.16
CA PRO A 296 9.98 -0.83 -15.34
C PRO A 296 11.03 -0.64 -14.23
N ILE A 297 10.67 -0.91 -12.98
CA ILE A 297 11.55 -0.80 -11.82
C ILE A 297 12.73 -1.75 -11.96
N PHE A 298 12.46 -3.02 -12.26
CA PHE A 298 13.48 -4.05 -12.37
C PHE A 298 14.48 -3.78 -13.49
N ILE A 299 13.96 -3.38 -14.66
CA ILE A 299 14.79 -3.01 -15.82
C ILE A 299 15.68 -1.82 -15.46
N THR A 300 15.10 -0.78 -14.86
CA THR A 300 15.83 0.44 -14.48
C THR A 300 16.91 0.13 -13.46
N VAL A 301 16.59 -0.62 -12.41
CA VAL A 301 17.55 -0.98 -11.36
C VAL A 301 18.72 -1.78 -11.93
N ILE A 302 18.46 -2.83 -12.73
CA ILE A 302 19.54 -3.68 -13.27
C ILE A 302 20.42 -2.89 -14.22
N LEU A 303 19.84 -2.15 -15.17
CA LEU A 303 20.62 -1.41 -16.17
C LEU A 303 21.44 -0.30 -15.52
N MET A 304 20.85 0.46 -14.61
CA MET A 304 21.56 1.55 -13.94
C MET A 304 22.57 1.06 -12.93
N TRP A 305 22.34 -0.09 -12.29
CA TRP A 305 23.35 -0.74 -11.45
C TRP A 305 24.56 -1.22 -12.28
N ALA A 306 24.30 -1.78 -13.47
CA ALA A 306 25.37 -2.13 -14.41
C ALA A 306 26.15 -0.89 -14.86
N VAL A 307 25.49 0.23 -15.15
CA VAL A 307 26.13 1.52 -15.47
C VAL A 307 27.01 1.99 -14.32
N CYS A 308 26.52 1.96 -13.07
CA CYS A 308 27.32 2.28 -11.88
C CYS A 308 28.52 1.35 -11.74
N GLY A 309 28.35 0.04 -12.04
CA GLY A 309 29.44 -0.93 -12.06
C GLY A 309 30.54 -0.56 -13.07
N VAL A 310 30.17 -0.20 -14.29
CA VAL A 310 31.11 0.27 -15.33
C VAL A 310 31.83 1.54 -14.86
N LEU A 311 31.10 2.54 -14.35
CA LEU A 311 31.69 3.77 -13.82
C LEU A 311 32.65 3.51 -12.65
N THR A 312 32.38 2.51 -11.82
CA THR A 312 33.26 2.09 -10.71
C THR A 312 34.55 1.46 -11.26
N ILE A 313 34.44 0.53 -12.24
CA ILE A 313 35.61 -0.17 -12.83
C ILE A 313 36.49 0.78 -13.62
N THR A 314 35.92 1.74 -14.32
CA THR A 314 36.65 2.75 -15.11
C THR A 314 37.32 3.83 -14.25
N GLY A 315 37.10 3.85 -12.93
CA GLY A 315 37.63 4.88 -12.05
C GLY A 315 37.02 6.27 -12.27
N SER A 316 35.83 6.34 -12.92
CA SER A 316 35.14 7.61 -13.18
C SER A 316 34.43 8.17 -11.93
N LEU A 317 34.32 7.39 -10.87
CA LEU A 317 33.75 7.79 -9.59
C LEU A 317 34.86 7.98 -8.55
N PRO A 318 34.76 8.97 -7.64
CA PRO A 318 35.77 9.26 -6.66
C PRO A 318 35.97 8.11 -5.67
N ASP A 319 37.20 7.97 -5.19
CA ASP A 319 37.56 6.99 -4.15
C ASP A 319 37.39 7.55 -2.72
N ASP A 320 37.19 8.86 -2.58
CA ASP A 320 37.05 9.54 -1.29
C ASP A 320 35.61 9.39 -0.74
N PRO A 321 35.45 8.74 0.43
CA PRO A 321 34.14 8.59 1.10
C PRO A 321 33.47 9.92 1.48
N SER A 322 34.21 11.03 1.55
CA SER A 322 33.66 12.36 1.86
C SER A 322 32.86 12.95 0.71
N GLU A 323 33.11 12.54 -0.53
CA GLU A 323 32.39 13.01 -1.69
C GLU A 323 31.03 12.31 -1.85
N PRO A 324 29.94 13.07 -2.13
CA PRO A 324 28.62 12.49 -2.32
C PRO A 324 28.57 11.43 -3.43
N SER A 325 29.30 11.63 -4.53
CA SER A 325 29.35 10.73 -5.69
C SER A 325 30.00 9.37 -5.40
N TYR A 326 30.77 9.23 -4.31
CA TYR A 326 31.24 7.94 -3.79
C TYR A 326 30.08 6.96 -3.56
N ARG A 327 28.88 7.45 -3.25
CA ARG A 327 27.67 6.65 -3.03
C ARG A 327 27.08 6.00 -4.30
N ALA A 328 27.59 6.38 -5.46
CA ALA A 328 27.23 5.76 -6.73
C ALA A 328 28.04 4.50 -7.03
N ARG A 329 29.15 4.27 -6.32
CA ARG A 329 30.01 3.08 -6.51
C ARG A 329 29.32 1.81 -6.06
N THR A 330 29.62 0.72 -6.76
CA THR A 330 29.05 -0.61 -6.48
C THR A 330 29.90 -1.45 -5.51
N ASP A 331 31.19 -1.11 -5.34
CA ASP A 331 32.13 -1.80 -4.47
C ASP A 331 32.06 -1.35 -3.00
N THR A 332 31.47 -0.19 -2.72
CA THR A 332 31.42 0.41 -1.37
C THR A 332 30.62 -0.40 -0.35
N ARG A 333 29.77 -1.32 -0.81
CA ARG A 333 28.93 -2.19 0.02
C ARG A 333 29.20 -3.69 -0.18
N GLY A 334 30.37 -4.03 -0.75
CA GLY A 334 30.74 -5.42 -1.00
C GLY A 334 30.79 -6.27 0.28
N ASP A 335 31.25 -5.66 1.38
CA ASP A 335 31.31 -6.32 2.68
C ASP A 335 29.95 -6.71 3.23
N LEU A 336 28.89 -5.94 2.94
CA LEU A 336 27.52 -6.26 3.32
C LEU A 336 27.08 -7.62 2.80
N ILE A 337 27.45 -7.94 1.54
CA ILE A 337 27.12 -9.24 0.93
C ILE A 337 27.94 -10.37 1.58
N SER A 338 29.23 -10.12 1.88
CA SER A 338 30.09 -11.12 2.50
C SER A 338 29.66 -11.44 3.94
N LEU A 339 29.32 -10.44 4.73
CA LEU A 339 28.92 -10.54 6.14
C LEU A 339 27.52 -11.08 6.34
N SER A 340 26.64 -10.98 5.33
CA SER A 340 25.25 -11.45 5.46
C SER A 340 25.15 -12.97 5.37
N PRO A 341 24.33 -13.61 6.21
CA PRO A 341 24.13 -15.06 6.19
C PRO A 341 23.43 -15.52 4.90
N TRP A 342 23.66 -16.77 4.49
CA TRP A 342 22.93 -17.37 3.38
C TRP A 342 21.43 -17.53 3.67
N PHE A 343 21.11 -17.98 4.90
CA PHE A 343 19.75 -18.19 5.36
C PHE A 343 19.47 -17.26 6.53
N PHE A 344 18.33 -16.59 6.46
CA PHE A 344 17.85 -15.69 7.48
C PHE A 344 16.34 -15.92 7.65
N PHE A 345 15.89 -16.24 8.85
CA PHE A 345 14.49 -16.36 9.16
C PHE A 345 14.11 -15.31 10.20
N PRO A 346 13.20 -14.38 9.90
CA PRO A 346 12.76 -13.38 10.86
C PRO A 346 12.05 -14.02 12.04
N TYR A 347 12.44 -13.66 13.27
CA TYR A 347 11.81 -14.15 14.50
C TYR A 347 11.52 -12.99 15.46
N PRO A 348 10.50 -13.13 16.32
CA PRO A 348 10.17 -12.11 17.32
C PRO A 348 11.33 -11.85 18.28
N GLY A 349 11.64 -10.56 18.49
CA GLY A 349 12.73 -10.18 19.39
C GLY A 349 14.15 -10.27 18.79
N GLN A 350 14.31 -10.47 17.48
CA GLN A 350 15.63 -10.58 16.83
C GLN A 350 16.53 -9.35 16.99
N PHE A 351 15.96 -8.19 17.31
CA PHE A 351 16.67 -6.93 17.54
C PHE A 351 16.83 -6.59 19.03
N GLY A 352 16.36 -7.45 19.93
CA GLY A 352 16.43 -7.27 21.39
C GLY A 352 15.05 -7.10 22.05
N PRO A 353 15.04 -6.69 23.34
CA PRO A 353 13.81 -6.54 24.09
C PRO A 353 12.95 -5.41 23.50
N ILE A 354 11.65 -5.70 23.31
CA ILE A 354 10.68 -4.74 22.78
C ILE A 354 10.57 -3.53 23.70
N ARG A 355 10.73 -2.33 23.15
CA ARG A 355 10.66 -1.07 23.88
C ARG A 355 9.54 -0.20 23.31
N PHE A 356 9.09 0.77 24.08
CA PHE A 356 8.02 1.68 23.70
C PHE A 356 8.51 3.13 23.68
N ASN A 357 8.07 3.90 22.70
CA ASN A 357 8.30 5.34 22.59
C ASN A 357 6.98 6.04 22.26
N THR A 358 6.55 6.97 23.13
CA THR A 358 5.25 7.65 23.01
C THR A 358 5.15 8.48 21.71
N ALA A 359 6.21 9.16 21.30
CA ALA A 359 6.18 9.95 20.07
C ALA A 359 6.01 9.06 18.83
N VAL A 360 6.79 7.98 18.73
CA VAL A 360 6.68 6.98 17.65
C VAL A 360 5.30 6.33 17.65
N PHE A 361 4.78 5.99 18.82
CA PHE A 361 3.45 5.40 18.98
C PHE A 361 2.34 6.29 18.40
N ILE A 362 2.32 7.57 18.72
CA ILE A 362 1.31 8.50 18.21
C ILE A 362 1.48 8.72 16.69
N GLY A 363 2.74 8.77 16.22
CA GLY A 363 3.02 8.78 14.80
C GLY A 363 2.42 7.57 14.10
N PHE A 364 2.61 6.39 14.63
CA PHE A 364 2.03 5.17 14.06
C PHE A 364 0.50 5.10 14.16
N ILE A 365 -0.13 5.69 15.18
CA ILE A 365 -1.60 5.86 15.18
C ILE A 365 -2.04 6.65 13.94
N SER A 366 -1.39 7.78 13.66
CA SER A 366 -1.72 8.58 12.46
C SER A 366 -1.48 7.81 11.16
N SER A 367 -0.43 6.99 11.12
CA SER A 367 -0.10 6.12 9.99
C SER A 367 -1.17 5.05 9.76
N TYR A 368 -1.57 4.34 10.80
CA TYR A 368 -2.62 3.33 10.72
C TYR A 368 -3.97 3.92 10.31
N LEU A 369 -4.34 5.10 10.80
CA LEU A 369 -5.58 5.78 10.38
C LEU A 369 -5.53 6.15 8.89
N SER A 370 -4.38 6.62 8.39
CA SER A 370 -4.19 6.92 6.97
C SER A 370 -4.16 5.64 6.12
N SER A 371 -3.50 4.59 6.60
CA SER A 371 -3.47 3.26 5.98
C SER A 371 -4.88 2.66 5.83
N ASN A 372 -5.74 2.83 6.83
CA ASN A 372 -7.14 2.39 6.74
C ASN A 372 -7.90 3.08 5.59
N VAL A 373 -7.68 4.39 5.38
CA VAL A 373 -8.29 5.13 4.28
C VAL A 373 -7.74 4.63 2.93
N GLU A 374 -6.44 4.39 2.85
CA GLU A 374 -5.75 3.83 1.67
C GLU A 374 -6.31 2.44 1.34
N SER A 375 -6.32 1.51 2.30
CA SER A 375 -6.82 0.14 2.10
C SER A 375 -8.29 0.08 1.70
N ILE A 376 -9.16 0.91 2.29
CA ILE A 376 -10.57 1.00 1.88
C ILE A 376 -10.68 1.46 0.43
N GLY A 377 -9.91 2.47 0.03
CA GLY A 377 -9.85 2.95 -1.34
C GLY A 377 -9.43 1.85 -2.31
N ASP A 378 -8.36 1.15 -1.98
CA ASP A 378 -7.79 0.07 -2.80
C ASP A 378 -8.72 -1.14 -2.91
N TYR A 379 -9.42 -1.53 -1.85
CA TYR A 379 -10.44 -2.56 -1.90
C TYR A 379 -11.54 -2.21 -2.92
N MET A 380 -11.97 -0.94 -2.96
CA MET A 380 -12.96 -0.47 -3.92
C MET A 380 -12.42 -0.46 -5.36
N ILE A 381 -11.17 -0.03 -5.55
CA ILE A 381 -10.52 0.01 -6.87
C ILE A 381 -10.35 -1.42 -7.41
N VAL A 382 -9.84 -2.35 -6.59
CA VAL A 382 -9.63 -3.75 -6.98
C VAL A 382 -10.96 -4.47 -7.24
N SER A 383 -11.99 -4.25 -6.42
CA SER A 383 -13.31 -4.86 -6.65
C SER A 383 -13.90 -4.47 -8.00
N ARG A 384 -13.73 -3.20 -8.40
CA ARG A 384 -14.15 -2.72 -9.73
C ARG A 384 -13.34 -3.35 -10.86
N ALA A 385 -12.01 -3.37 -10.73
CA ALA A 385 -11.12 -3.95 -11.74
C ALA A 385 -11.36 -5.46 -11.96
N THR A 386 -11.84 -6.15 -10.92
CA THR A 386 -12.17 -7.57 -10.96
C THR A 386 -13.64 -7.85 -11.32
N GLY A 387 -14.43 -6.83 -11.62
CA GLY A 387 -15.86 -6.98 -11.92
C GLY A 387 -16.69 -7.56 -10.76
N THR A 388 -16.17 -7.51 -9.53
CA THR A 388 -16.89 -7.97 -8.34
C THR A 388 -17.69 -6.83 -7.72
N PHE A 389 -18.76 -7.17 -6.99
CA PHE A 389 -19.49 -6.15 -6.21
C PHE A 389 -18.55 -5.51 -5.17
N PRO A 390 -18.80 -4.25 -4.78
CA PRO A 390 -18.07 -3.62 -3.69
C PRO A 390 -18.09 -4.48 -2.44
N PRO A 391 -16.95 -4.52 -1.70
CA PRO A 391 -16.85 -5.36 -0.53
C PRO A 391 -17.88 -4.97 0.54
N PRO A 392 -18.62 -5.95 1.08
CA PRO A 392 -19.57 -5.71 2.15
C PRO A 392 -18.83 -5.33 3.45
N ARG A 393 -19.53 -4.67 4.38
CA ARG A 393 -18.94 -4.16 5.63
C ARG A 393 -18.16 -5.21 6.40
N HIS A 394 -18.69 -6.44 6.52
CA HIS A 394 -17.99 -7.52 7.22
C HIS A 394 -16.65 -7.89 6.56
N ALA A 395 -16.58 -7.84 5.23
CA ALA A 395 -15.34 -8.12 4.52
C ALA A 395 -14.31 -7.01 4.72
N ILE A 396 -14.73 -5.73 4.70
CA ILE A 396 -13.87 -4.59 4.99
C ILE A 396 -13.34 -4.67 6.42
N ASN A 397 -14.21 -4.89 7.43
CA ASN A 397 -13.82 -5.03 8.83
C ASN A 397 -12.80 -6.16 9.01
N ARG A 398 -13.02 -7.29 8.32
CA ARG A 398 -12.11 -8.43 8.37
C ARG A 398 -10.79 -8.14 7.66
N GLY A 399 -10.81 -7.44 6.52
CA GLY A 399 -9.61 -7.02 5.80
C GLY A 399 -8.70 -6.18 6.70
N ILE A 400 -9.23 -5.13 7.30
CA ILE A 400 -8.49 -4.24 8.20
C ILE A 400 -8.07 -4.96 9.49
N LEU A 401 -8.93 -5.80 10.06
CA LEU A 401 -8.54 -6.63 11.21
C LEU A 401 -7.33 -7.51 10.88
N THR A 402 -7.30 -8.08 9.69
CA THR A 402 -6.18 -8.92 9.22
C THR A 402 -4.91 -8.08 9.05
N GLU A 403 -5.00 -6.88 8.46
CA GLU A 403 -3.88 -5.94 8.35
C GLU A 403 -3.36 -5.56 9.74
N GLY A 404 -4.24 -5.23 10.68
CA GLY A 404 -3.86 -4.89 12.05
C GLY A 404 -3.18 -6.02 12.80
N ILE A 405 -3.71 -7.25 12.75
CA ILE A 405 -3.08 -8.43 13.37
C ILE A 405 -1.68 -8.65 12.77
N LEU A 406 -1.55 -8.56 11.45
CA LEU A 406 -0.26 -8.75 10.78
C LEU A 406 0.67 -7.55 10.94
N GLY A 407 0.15 -6.33 11.17
CA GLY A 407 0.91 -5.18 11.63
C GLY A 407 1.52 -5.39 13.02
N VAL A 408 0.78 -6.03 13.94
CA VAL A 408 1.31 -6.46 15.25
C VAL A 408 2.43 -7.51 15.05
N VAL A 409 2.23 -8.47 14.16
CA VAL A 409 3.28 -9.46 13.81
C VAL A 409 4.49 -8.77 13.18
N ALA A 410 4.30 -7.81 12.28
CA ALA A 410 5.37 -7.00 11.70
C ALA A 410 6.19 -6.27 12.77
N GLY A 411 5.51 -5.67 13.75
CA GLY A 411 6.15 -5.07 14.92
C GLY A 411 6.95 -6.09 15.72
N ALA A 412 6.39 -7.25 16.01
CA ALA A 412 7.08 -8.30 16.76
C ALA A 412 8.32 -8.84 16.04
N LEU A 413 8.25 -8.96 14.71
CA LEU A 413 9.37 -9.36 13.86
C LEU A 413 10.40 -8.23 13.63
N GLY A 414 10.05 -6.98 13.92
CA GLY A 414 10.96 -5.84 13.77
C GLY A 414 11.06 -5.26 12.37
N ALA A 415 9.99 -5.32 11.58
CA ALA A 415 9.95 -4.71 10.26
C ALA A 415 10.08 -3.17 10.29
N GLY A 416 9.68 -2.54 11.42
CA GLY A 416 9.69 -1.09 11.60
C GLY A 416 8.52 -0.36 10.90
N HIS A 417 7.66 -1.08 10.22
CA HIS A 417 6.44 -0.60 9.53
C HIS A 417 5.37 -1.70 9.50
N ALA A 418 4.13 -1.32 9.30
CA ALA A 418 3.06 -2.25 8.92
C ALA A 418 2.84 -2.24 7.40
N THR A 419 1.99 -3.15 6.95
CA THR A 419 1.61 -3.29 5.54
C THR A 419 0.21 -2.75 5.29
N THR A 420 -0.03 -2.28 4.08
CA THR A 420 -1.32 -1.85 3.57
C THR A 420 -1.62 -2.53 2.24
N SER A 421 -2.84 -2.43 1.80
CA SER A 421 -3.24 -2.93 0.49
C SER A 421 -2.71 -2.04 -0.64
N TYR A 422 -2.26 -2.65 -1.75
CA TYR A 422 -1.79 -1.93 -2.94
C TYR A 422 -2.76 -2.11 -4.10
N SER A 423 -3.15 -0.99 -4.70
CA SER A 423 -3.90 -1.01 -5.97
C SER A 423 -3.02 -1.02 -7.22
N ASP A 424 -1.70 -0.97 -7.09
CA ASP A 424 -0.75 -1.00 -8.21
C ASP A 424 -0.94 -2.25 -9.09
N ASN A 425 -1.31 -3.38 -8.49
CA ASN A 425 -1.61 -4.61 -9.20
C ASN A 425 -2.89 -4.55 -10.05
N VAL A 426 -3.74 -3.53 -9.89
CA VAL A 426 -4.94 -3.31 -10.73
C VAL A 426 -4.56 -3.10 -12.19
N VAL A 427 -3.46 -2.38 -12.44
CA VAL A 427 -2.94 -2.19 -13.80
C VAL A 427 -2.59 -3.55 -14.43
N ILE A 428 -1.98 -4.44 -13.65
CA ILE A 428 -1.63 -5.79 -14.08
C ILE A 428 -2.88 -6.60 -14.38
N ILE A 429 -3.89 -6.56 -13.51
CA ILE A 429 -5.17 -7.24 -13.71
C ILE A 429 -5.84 -6.77 -15.00
N LYS A 430 -5.91 -5.46 -15.24
CA LYS A 430 -6.49 -4.89 -16.47
C LYS A 430 -5.72 -5.30 -17.73
N LEU A 431 -4.38 -5.34 -17.68
CA LEU A 431 -3.54 -5.70 -18.82
C LEU A 431 -3.56 -7.20 -19.13
N THR A 432 -3.56 -8.05 -18.10
CA THR A 432 -3.48 -9.50 -18.25
C THR A 432 -4.84 -10.16 -18.25
N GLN A 433 -5.88 -9.45 -17.80
CA GLN A 433 -7.24 -9.94 -17.60
C GLN A 433 -7.30 -11.15 -16.66
N VAL A 434 -6.34 -11.28 -15.76
CA VAL A 434 -6.24 -12.34 -14.75
C VAL A 434 -6.45 -11.73 -13.36
N ALA A 435 -7.60 -12.03 -12.76
CA ALA A 435 -7.98 -11.53 -11.43
C ALA A 435 -7.93 -12.61 -10.34
N SER A 436 -7.07 -13.60 -10.48
CA SER A 436 -7.06 -14.77 -9.60
C SER A 436 -6.36 -14.53 -8.27
N ARG A 437 -7.00 -14.92 -7.15
CA ARG A 437 -6.40 -14.94 -5.80
C ARG A 437 -5.20 -15.88 -5.70
N SER A 438 -5.20 -17.00 -6.44
CA SER A 438 -4.11 -17.97 -6.38
C SER A 438 -2.78 -17.36 -6.84
N VAL A 439 -2.81 -16.40 -7.76
CA VAL A 439 -1.63 -15.65 -8.20
C VAL A 439 -1.06 -14.82 -7.04
N MET A 440 -1.92 -14.16 -6.24
CA MET A 440 -1.46 -13.35 -5.08
C MET A 440 -0.92 -14.24 -3.95
N VAL A 441 -1.58 -15.36 -3.70
CA VAL A 441 -1.07 -16.35 -2.72
C VAL A 441 0.31 -16.85 -3.14
N LEU A 442 0.50 -17.18 -4.42
CA LEU A 442 1.80 -17.61 -4.95
C LEU A 442 2.84 -16.47 -4.86
N ALA A 443 2.46 -15.22 -5.16
CA ALA A 443 3.33 -14.06 -5.01
C ALA A 443 3.79 -13.88 -3.55
N GLY A 444 2.88 -13.98 -2.60
CA GLY A 444 3.22 -13.90 -1.17
C GLY A 444 4.15 -15.02 -0.71
N VAL A 445 3.94 -16.26 -1.17
CA VAL A 445 4.86 -17.38 -0.89
C VAL A 445 6.24 -17.11 -1.48
N ILE A 446 6.33 -16.62 -2.71
CA ILE A 446 7.60 -16.27 -3.35
C ILE A 446 8.31 -15.14 -2.57
N CYS A 447 7.60 -14.11 -2.12
CA CYS A 447 8.17 -13.07 -1.25
C CYS A 447 8.79 -13.66 0.01
N MET A 448 8.08 -14.56 0.71
CA MET A 448 8.61 -15.22 1.91
C MET A 448 9.86 -16.08 1.60
N LEU A 449 9.89 -16.78 0.46
CA LEU A 449 11.06 -17.55 0.04
C LEU A 449 12.27 -16.65 -0.24
N PHE A 450 12.09 -15.52 -0.95
CA PHE A 450 13.18 -14.55 -1.16
C PHE A 450 13.66 -13.93 0.16
N ALA A 451 12.76 -13.69 1.10
CA ALA A 451 13.10 -13.14 2.41
C ALA A 451 14.03 -14.07 3.22
N ILE A 452 13.91 -15.39 3.06
CA ILE A 452 14.74 -16.37 3.76
C ILE A 452 16.17 -16.39 3.20
N ILE A 453 16.38 -15.92 1.97
CA ILE A 453 17.70 -15.85 1.37
C ILE A 453 18.40 -14.55 1.81
N GLY A 454 19.17 -14.59 2.92
CA GLY A 454 19.79 -13.39 3.48
C GLY A 454 20.76 -12.70 2.52
N LYS A 455 21.48 -13.45 1.66
CA LYS A 455 22.32 -12.88 0.59
C LYS A 455 21.51 -12.05 -0.40
N PHE A 456 20.26 -12.43 -0.71
CA PHE A 456 19.38 -11.65 -1.56
C PHE A 456 19.07 -10.28 -0.95
N GLY A 457 18.78 -10.24 0.37
CA GLY A 457 18.58 -8.98 1.08
C GLY A 457 19.81 -8.08 1.06
N ALA A 458 21.00 -8.67 1.22
CA ALA A 458 22.25 -7.92 1.13
C ALA A 458 22.49 -7.32 -0.27
N VAL A 459 22.23 -8.10 -1.32
CA VAL A 459 22.31 -7.63 -2.71
C VAL A 459 21.37 -6.45 -2.94
N MET A 460 20.10 -6.55 -2.49
CA MET A 460 19.15 -5.44 -2.61
C MET A 460 19.58 -4.20 -1.81
N ALA A 461 20.08 -4.39 -0.59
CA ALA A 461 20.56 -3.28 0.24
C ALA A 461 21.88 -2.66 -0.26
N SER A 462 22.60 -3.32 -1.18
CA SER A 462 23.84 -2.80 -1.79
C SER A 462 23.63 -1.92 -3.01
N LEU A 463 22.38 -1.72 -3.45
CA LEU A 463 22.07 -0.86 -4.60
C LEU A 463 22.60 0.57 -4.40
N PRO A 464 23.18 1.20 -5.46
CA PRO A 464 23.69 2.56 -5.39
C PRO A 464 22.60 3.59 -5.07
N ASP A 465 22.91 4.53 -4.18
CA ASP A 465 21.96 5.56 -3.73
C ASP A 465 21.31 6.35 -4.88
N PRO A 466 22.05 6.83 -5.93
CA PRO A 466 21.43 7.61 -7.01
C PRO A 466 20.43 6.79 -7.84
N VAL A 467 20.60 5.47 -7.94
CA VAL A 467 19.63 4.60 -8.62
C VAL A 467 18.34 4.52 -7.80
N ILE A 468 18.46 4.33 -6.48
CA ILE A 468 17.31 4.37 -5.56
C ILE A 468 16.59 5.71 -5.67
N GLY A 469 17.33 6.84 -5.71
CA GLY A 469 16.79 8.18 -5.85
C GLY A 469 15.93 8.36 -7.10
N GLY A 470 16.47 7.97 -8.26
CA GLY A 470 15.75 8.11 -9.54
C GLY A 470 14.49 7.24 -9.61
N VAL A 471 14.57 6.01 -9.12
CA VAL A 471 13.43 5.09 -9.07
C VAL A 471 12.34 5.62 -8.12
N THR A 472 12.71 6.08 -6.94
CA THR A 472 11.75 6.57 -5.92
C THR A 472 11.05 7.85 -6.36
N LEU A 473 11.72 8.74 -7.09
CA LEU A 473 11.10 9.94 -7.65
C LEU A 473 9.90 9.58 -8.55
N VAL A 474 10.07 8.59 -9.42
CA VAL A 474 8.98 8.16 -10.30
C VAL A 474 7.90 7.38 -9.52
N LEU A 475 8.29 6.53 -8.56
CA LEU A 475 7.34 5.77 -7.74
C LEU A 475 6.40 6.69 -6.94
N PHE A 476 6.93 7.73 -6.29
CA PHE A 476 6.07 8.67 -5.56
C PHE A 476 5.18 9.49 -6.49
N GLY A 477 5.66 9.82 -7.70
CA GLY A 477 4.82 10.41 -8.74
C GLY A 477 3.66 9.50 -9.15
N LEU A 478 3.90 8.19 -9.28
CA LEU A 478 2.85 7.21 -9.54
C LEU A 478 1.87 7.09 -8.37
N LEU A 479 2.35 7.13 -7.12
CA LEU A 479 1.50 7.09 -5.94
C LEU A 479 0.53 8.31 -5.90
N VAL A 480 1.02 9.51 -6.23
CA VAL A 480 0.16 10.69 -6.41
C VAL A 480 -0.90 10.44 -7.49
N SER A 481 -0.51 9.84 -8.62
CA SER A 481 -1.43 9.53 -9.73
C SER A 481 -2.51 8.53 -9.33
N ILE A 482 -2.18 7.53 -8.51
CA ILE A 482 -3.14 6.56 -7.96
C ILE A 482 -4.16 7.29 -7.08
N GLY A 483 -3.71 8.19 -6.20
CA GLY A 483 -4.61 9.04 -5.42
C GLY A 483 -5.58 9.82 -6.31
N LEU A 484 -5.06 10.50 -7.34
CA LEU A 484 -5.87 11.26 -8.30
C LEU A 484 -6.86 10.37 -9.08
N SER A 485 -6.52 9.12 -9.35
CA SER A 485 -7.43 8.20 -10.05
C SER A 485 -8.72 7.92 -9.30
N SER A 486 -8.74 8.11 -7.97
CA SER A 486 -9.95 7.99 -7.15
C SER A 486 -11.05 9.00 -7.51
N LEU A 487 -10.66 10.11 -8.17
CA LEU A 487 -11.59 11.19 -8.57
C LEU A 487 -12.37 10.90 -9.85
N GLN A 488 -12.15 9.82 -10.57
CA GLN A 488 -12.79 9.51 -11.86
C GLN A 488 -14.32 9.60 -11.82
N ARG A 489 -14.94 9.35 -10.67
CA ARG A 489 -16.41 9.42 -10.50
C ARG A 489 -16.92 10.63 -9.71
N VAL A 490 -16.00 11.51 -9.31
CA VAL A 490 -16.33 12.74 -8.61
C VAL A 490 -16.64 13.81 -9.65
N ASN A 491 -17.74 14.54 -9.46
CA ASN A 491 -18.02 15.67 -10.33
C ASN A 491 -17.04 16.83 -10.04
N LEU A 492 -15.98 16.89 -10.83
CA LEU A 492 -14.96 17.96 -10.72
C LEU A 492 -15.42 19.31 -11.27
N SER A 493 -16.59 19.39 -11.95
CA SER A 493 -17.19 20.68 -12.31
C SER A 493 -17.85 21.37 -11.13
N SER A 494 -18.02 20.67 -10.00
CA SER A 494 -18.57 21.25 -8.77
C SER A 494 -17.51 22.09 -8.06
N THR A 495 -17.82 23.36 -7.85
CA THR A 495 -16.98 24.29 -7.05
C THR A 495 -16.74 23.76 -5.63
N ARG A 496 -17.75 23.10 -5.05
CA ARG A 496 -17.66 22.46 -3.73
C ARG A 496 -16.56 21.42 -3.70
N ASN A 497 -16.55 20.49 -4.66
CA ASN A 497 -15.59 19.38 -4.70
C ASN A 497 -14.17 19.88 -4.95
N LEU A 498 -14.00 20.84 -5.86
CA LEU A 498 -12.72 21.48 -6.12
C LEU A 498 -12.18 22.22 -4.89
N ALA A 499 -13.06 22.95 -4.18
CA ALA A 499 -12.69 23.66 -2.96
C ALA A 499 -12.25 22.69 -1.85
N VAL A 500 -13.01 21.61 -1.61
CA VAL A 500 -12.65 20.57 -0.62
C VAL A 500 -11.31 19.93 -0.97
N LEU A 501 -11.15 19.51 -2.22
CA LEU A 501 -9.92 18.86 -2.69
C LEU A 501 -8.70 19.78 -2.54
N GLY A 502 -8.77 20.97 -3.14
CA GLY A 502 -7.65 21.92 -3.15
C GLY A 502 -7.28 22.43 -1.76
N THR A 503 -8.29 22.83 -0.96
CA THR A 503 -8.04 23.31 0.41
C THR A 503 -7.42 22.24 1.29
N SER A 504 -7.92 21.01 1.23
CA SER A 504 -7.41 19.92 2.07
C SER A 504 -5.96 19.55 1.74
N LEU A 505 -5.61 19.45 0.45
CA LEU A 505 -4.23 19.19 0.02
C LEU A 505 -3.29 20.32 0.46
N TYR A 506 -3.73 21.57 0.26
CA TYR A 506 -2.90 22.75 0.54
C TYR A 506 -2.71 22.96 2.04
N VAL A 507 -3.75 22.77 2.86
CA VAL A 507 -3.67 22.87 4.33
C VAL A 507 -2.69 21.82 4.86
N GLY A 508 -2.76 20.58 4.39
CA GLY A 508 -1.82 19.53 4.79
C GLY A 508 -0.37 19.90 4.49
N LEU A 509 -0.12 20.45 3.30
CA LEU A 509 1.22 20.89 2.89
C LEU A 509 1.71 22.08 3.75
N VAL A 510 0.89 23.13 3.83
CA VAL A 510 1.28 24.37 4.53
C VAL A 510 1.53 24.15 6.01
N VAL A 511 0.67 23.39 6.70
CA VAL A 511 0.82 23.14 8.14
C VAL A 511 2.09 22.35 8.42
N SER A 512 2.38 21.32 7.63
CA SER A 512 3.59 20.51 7.83
C SER A 512 4.87 21.28 7.52
N GLU A 513 4.89 22.12 6.47
CA GLU A 513 6.04 22.96 6.13
C GLU A 513 6.22 24.11 7.11
N TRP A 514 5.12 24.76 7.54
CA TRP A 514 5.15 25.80 8.57
C TRP A 514 5.82 25.28 9.86
N LEU A 515 5.49 24.06 10.26
CA LEU A 515 6.08 23.45 11.46
C LEU A 515 7.58 23.20 11.31
N LYS A 516 8.06 22.82 10.12
CA LYS A 516 9.49 22.61 9.86
C LYS A 516 10.29 23.91 10.02
N ILE A 517 9.68 25.05 9.65
CA ILE A 517 10.29 26.38 9.76
C ILE A 517 10.25 26.87 11.21
N ASN A 518 9.17 26.58 11.94
CA ASN A 518 8.87 27.14 13.26
C ASN A 518 8.91 26.08 14.38
N LYS A 519 9.97 25.29 14.44
CA LYS A 519 10.10 24.14 15.37
C LYS A 519 9.96 24.53 16.85
N ASP A 520 10.40 25.70 17.23
CA ASP A 520 10.49 26.16 18.62
C ASP A 520 9.24 26.88 19.11
N LEU A 521 8.29 27.19 18.22
CA LEU A 521 7.05 27.90 18.56
C LEU A 521 6.09 27.03 19.42
N ILE A 522 6.15 25.70 19.27
CA ILE A 522 5.33 24.79 20.06
C ILE A 522 6.10 24.45 21.35
N ASN A 523 5.74 25.13 22.41
CA ASN A 523 6.27 24.88 23.75
C ASN A 523 5.12 25.01 24.77
N THR A 524 4.57 23.86 25.17
CA THR A 524 3.47 23.77 26.15
C THR A 524 3.97 23.61 27.59
N GLY A 525 5.30 23.54 27.78
CA GLY A 525 5.94 23.24 29.06
C GLY A 525 6.03 21.73 29.36
N ASN A 526 5.50 20.87 28.47
CA ASN A 526 5.62 19.42 28.58
C ASN A 526 6.24 18.86 27.30
N ALA A 527 7.51 18.45 27.38
CA ALA A 527 8.27 17.97 26.23
C ALA A 527 7.59 16.81 25.47
N SER A 528 6.90 15.90 26.17
CA SER A 528 6.18 14.79 25.53
C SER A 528 4.97 15.29 24.73
N LEU A 529 4.23 16.27 25.27
CA LEU A 529 3.08 16.86 24.58
C LEU A 529 3.52 17.67 23.37
N ASP A 530 4.61 18.40 23.47
CA ASP A 530 5.18 19.16 22.37
C ASP A 530 5.60 18.25 21.22
N GLN A 531 6.25 17.12 21.52
CA GLN A 531 6.62 16.11 20.53
C GLN A 531 5.40 15.53 19.81
N VAL A 532 4.34 15.24 20.56
CA VAL A 532 3.08 14.73 20.02
C VAL A 532 2.44 15.71 19.05
N ILE A 533 2.32 16.98 19.45
CA ILE A 533 1.71 18.03 18.62
C ILE A 533 2.55 18.25 17.36
N LYS A 534 3.87 18.35 17.50
CA LYS A 534 4.81 18.48 16.39
C LYS A 534 4.71 17.33 15.40
N LEU A 535 4.53 16.11 15.90
CA LEU A 535 4.42 14.92 15.06
C LEU A 535 3.09 14.89 14.28
N ILE A 536 1.96 15.13 14.95
CA ILE A 536 0.64 15.15 14.34
C ILE A 536 0.56 16.22 13.24
N LEU A 537 0.96 17.44 13.57
CA LEU A 537 0.95 18.57 12.62
C LEU A 537 2.01 18.42 11.53
N GLY A 538 3.15 17.80 11.84
CA GLY A 538 4.21 17.51 10.87
C GLY A 538 3.87 16.38 9.89
N THR A 539 2.82 15.60 10.16
CA THR A 539 2.39 14.51 9.29
C THR A 539 1.39 15.02 8.25
N GLN A 540 1.89 15.46 7.09
CA GLN A 540 1.11 16.10 6.02
C GLN A 540 -0.15 15.30 5.64
N MET A 541 -0.02 14.00 5.43
CA MET A 541 -1.13 13.13 5.03
C MET A 541 -2.26 13.08 6.06
N PHE A 542 -1.91 13.10 7.35
CA PHE A 542 -2.90 13.08 8.44
C PHE A 542 -3.68 14.39 8.50
N VAL A 543 -2.97 15.52 8.44
CA VAL A 543 -3.60 16.86 8.43
C VAL A 543 -4.48 17.03 7.20
N ALA A 544 -3.99 16.65 6.01
CA ALA A 544 -4.74 16.71 4.76
C ALA A 544 -5.98 15.81 4.79
N GLY A 545 -5.81 14.54 5.18
CA GLY A 545 -6.89 13.56 5.27
C GLY A 545 -7.99 13.98 6.26
N LEU A 546 -7.59 14.43 7.46
CA LEU A 546 -8.52 14.91 8.48
C LEU A 546 -9.29 16.15 7.99
N THR A 547 -8.60 17.11 7.39
CA THR A 547 -9.23 18.30 6.81
C THR A 547 -10.23 17.90 5.72
N SER A 548 -9.86 16.95 4.86
CA SER A 548 -10.75 16.44 3.82
C SER A 548 -11.99 15.75 4.39
N ILE A 549 -11.83 14.89 5.41
CA ILE A 549 -12.96 14.23 6.08
C ILE A 549 -13.90 15.27 6.66
N ILE A 550 -13.39 16.28 7.36
CA ILE A 550 -14.20 17.34 7.97
C ILE A 550 -14.95 18.13 6.88
N LEU A 551 -14.25 18.64 5.88
CA LEU A 551 -14.85 19.48 4.83
C LEU A 551 -15.83 18.68 3.96
N ASP A 552 -15.47 17.45 3.54
CA ASP A 552 -16.34 16.64 2.68
C ASP A 552 -17.64 16.23 3.37
N ASN A 553 -17.64 16.07 4.70
CA ASN A 553 -18.85 15.69 5.45
C ASN A 553 -19.64 16.88 6.02
N THR A 554 -19.03 18.06 6.18
CA THR A 554 -19.71 19.26 6.70
C THR A 554 -20.27 20.14 5.59
N VAL A 555 -19.57 20.27 4.46
CA VAL A 555 -20.04 21.06 3.32
C VAL A 555 -21.11 20.27 2.56
N LYS A 556 -22.31 20.84 2.42
CA LYS A 556 -23.45 20.21 1.76
C LYS A 556 -23.12 19.83 0.31
N GLY A 557 -23.50 18.63 -0.10
CA GLY A 557 -23.36 18.09 -1.46
C GLY A 557 -24.16 16.81 -1.61
N THR A 558 -24.63 16.52 -2.83
CA THR A 558 -25.36 15.28 -3.11
C THR A 558 -24.42 14.09 -3.16
N LYS A 559 -24.89 12.87 -2.88
CA LYS A 559 -24.08 11.65 -2.97
C LYS A 559 -23.52 11.46 -4.37
N LYS A 560 -24.27 11.76 -5.40
CA LYS A 560 -23.86 11.70 -6.81
C LYS A 560 -22.71 12.68 -7.10
N GLU A 561 -22.83 13.93 -6.64
CA GLU A 561 -21.79 14.95 -6.78
C GLU A 561 -20.47 14.51 -6.12
N ARG A 562 -20.55 13.90 -4.92
CA ARG A 562 -19.41 13.38 -4.15
C ARG A 562 -18.84 12.07 -4.71
N GLY A 563 -19.47 11.45 -5.73
CA GLY A 563 -19.06 10.13 -6.26
C GLY A 563 -19.37 8.95 -5.34
N MET A 564 -20.24 9.14 -4.32
CA MET A 564 -20.57 8.11 -3.33
C MET A 564 -21.73 7.20 -3.76
N ASP A 565 -22.45 7.51 -4.85
CA ASP A 565 -23.59 6.71 -5.32
C ASP A 565 -23.15 5.30 -5.70
N ALA A 566 -21.99 5.15 -6.29
CA ALA A 566 -21.41 3.84 -6.60
C ALA A 566 -21.10 2.98 -5.36
N MET A 567 -20.95 3.58 -4.18
CA MET A 567 -20.77 2.88 -2.90
C MET A 567 -22.12 2.43 -2.30
N THR A 568 -23.22 3.10 -2.66
CA THR A 568 -24.54 2.90 -2.07
C THR A 568 -25.54 2.18 -2.97
N SER A 569 -25.35 2.18 -4.30
CA SER A 569 -26.28 1.62 -5.29
C SER A 569 -26.47 0.10 -5.24
N PHE A 570 -25.75 -0.60 -4.38
CA PHE A 570 -25.78 -2.07 -4.29
C PHE A 570 -26.84 -2.63 -3.33
N LYS A 571 -27.83 -1.84 -2.93
CA LYS A 571 -28.86 -2.35 -1.99
C LYS A 571 -30.00 -3.13 -2.66
N THR A 572 -30.12 -3.12 -3.98
CA THR A 572 -31.36 -3.56 -4.66
C THR A 572 -31.14 -4.32 -5.98
N GLY A 573 -30.25 -5.31 -6.00
CA GLY A 573 -30.22 -6.29 -7.11
C GLY A 573 -31.07 -7.53 -6.81
N CYS A 574 -31.43 -8.32 -7.82
CA CYS A 574 -32.09 -9.62 -7.64
C CYS A 574 -31.29 -10.43 -6.59
N ARG A 575 -31.95 -10.84 -5.53
CA ARG A 575 -31.34 -11.46 -4.32
C ARG A 575 -30.39 -12.61 -4.65
N ASN A 576 -30.67 -13.39 -5.71
CA ASN A 576 -29.85 -14.53 -6.13
C ASN A 576 -28.51 -14.13 -6.77
N ASP A 577 -28.45 -13.03 -7.54
CA ASP A 577 -27.21 -12.57 -8.18
C ASP A 577 -26.32 -11.86 -7.17
N VAL A 578 -26.91 -11.06 -6.28
CA VAL A 578 -26.19 -10.43 -5.16
C VAL A 578 -25.56 -11.48 -4.26
N ASP A 579 -26.27 -12.56 -3.96
CA ASP A 579 -25.77 -13.65 -3.11
C ASP A 579 -24.61 -14.40 -3.76
N LYS A 580 -24.67 -14.66 -5.06
CA LYS A 580 -23.60 -15.34 -5.81
C LYS A 580 -22.31 -14.51 -5.88
N HIS A 581 -22.42 -13.22 -6.14
CA HIS A 581 -21.28 -12.31 -6.22
C HIS A 581 -20.69 -11.96 -4.85
N GLN A 582 -21.50 -11.87 -3.80
CA GLN A 582 -21.01 -11.69 -2.43
C GLN A 582 -20.32 -12.93 -1.87
N SER A 583 -20.60 -14.13 -2.39
CA SER A 583 -19.91 -15.36 -2.00
C SER A 583 -18.39 -15.35 -2.25
N VAL A 584 -17.90 -14.47 -3.13
CA VAL A 584 -16.47 -14.25 -3.38
C VAL A 584 -15.73 -13.80 -2.08
N TYR A 585 -16.39 -13.01 -1.25
CA TYR A 585 -15.83 -12.51 0.01
C TYR A 585 -15.96 -13.51 1.16
N ASP A 586 -16.84 -14.51 1.05
CA ASP A 586 -17.15 -15.43 2.13
C ASP A 586 -16.05 -16.47 2.35
N ILE A 587 -15.72 -16.76 3.60
CA ILE A 587 -14.74 -17.81 3.93
C ILE A 587 -15.39 -19.17 3.76
N PRO A 588 -14.80 -20.07 2.94
CA PRO A 588 -15.35 -21.42 2.73
C PRO A 588 -15.44 -22.20 4.05
N GLY A 589 -16.55 -22.87 4.27
CA GLY A 589 -16.76 -23.69 5.45
C GLY A 589 -17.13 -22.96 6.74
N LEU A 590 -17.04 -21.62 6.79
CA LEU A 590 -17.37 -20.85 7.98
C LEU A 590 -18.87 -20.91 8.33
N SER A 591 -19.74 -21.05 7.32
CA SER A 591 -21.20 -21.25 7.52
C SER A 591 -21.50 -22.51 8.33
N LYS A 592 -20.77 -23.62 8.11
CA LYS A 592 -20.91 -24.85 8.90
C LYS A 592 -20.50 -24.65 10.36
N LEU A 593 -19.47 -23.83 10.60
CA LEU A 593 -19.03 -23.48 11.95
C LEU A 593 -20.04 -22.58 12.66
N GLN A 594 -20.67 -21.64 11.94
CA GLN A 594 -21.73 -20.77 12.43
C GLN A 594 -23.02 -21.54 12.78
N GLN A 595 -23.26 -22.70 12.18
CA GLN A 595 -24.34 -23.59 12.62
C GLN A 595 -24.09 -24.16 14.01
N LYS A 596 -22.84 -24.55 14.29
CA LYS A 596 -22.44 -25.14 15.57
C LYS A 596 -22.30 -24.10 16.68
N ILE A 597 -21.75 -22.92 16.34
CA ILE A 597 -21.40 -21.88 17.30
C ILE A 597 -22.20 -20.62 16.98
N ARG A 598 -23.36 -20.43 17.65
CA ARG A 598 -24.28 -19.33 17.40
C ARG A 598 -23.67 -17.94 17.60
N ILE A 599 -22.71 -17.80 18.53
CA ILE A 599 -22.06 -16.52 18.85
C ILE A 599 -21.31 -15.92 17.63
N LEU A 600 -20.81 -16.79 16.72
CA LEU A 600 -20.13 -16.35 15.50
C LEU A 600 -21.03 -15.56 14.53
N ARG A 601 -22.35 -15.62 14.70
CA ARG A 601 -23.31 -14.91 13.83
C ARG A 601 -23.40 -13.42 14.14
N HIS A 602 -22.95 -13.00 15.32
CA HIS A 602 -23.03 -11.63 15.81
C HIS A 602 -21.69 -10.87 15.67
N ILE A 603 -20.65 -11.54 15.20
CA ILE A 603 -19.31 -10.96 15.08
C ILE A 603 -19.23 -10.07 13.83
N PRO A 604 -18.86 -8.77 13.95
CA PRO A 604 -18.94 -7.79 12.88
C PRO A 604 -18.06 -8.05 11.65
N PHE A 605 -16.99 -8.83 11.81
CA PHE A 605 -16.05 -9.18 10.73
C PHE A 605 -16.30 -10.57 10.13
N ILE A 606 -17.32 -11.28 10.61
CA ILE A 606 -17.73 -12.58 10.08
C ILE A 606 -18.90 -12.39 9.12
N GLN A 607 -18.90 -13.16 8.03
CA GLN A 607 -20.00 -13.16 7.06
C GLN A 607 -21.35 -13.48 7.71
N PRO A 608 -22.47 -12.88 7.23
CA PRO A 608 -23.79 -13.22 7.72
C PRO A 608 -24.08 -14.71 7.51
N TYR A 609 -24.74 -15.32 8.51
CA TYR A 609 -25.15 -16.71 8.39
C TYR A 609 -26.20 -16.86 7.29
N ARG A 610 -25.94 -17.71 6.32
CA ARG A 610 -26.87 -18.10 5.26
C ARG A 610 -27.22 -19.57 5.50
N PRO A 611 -28.48 -19.89 5.85
CA PRO A 611 -28.92 -21.28 5.91
C PRO A 611 -28.81 -21.90 4.50
N GLN A 612 -28.13 -23.04 4.40
CA GLN A 612 -28.07 -23.83 3.16
C GLN A 612 -29.39 -24.50 2.91
#